data_7f26b7be5b15d1bc8bfcd93442dcdd16
#
_entry.id   7f26b7be5b15d1bc8bfcd93442dcdd16
#
_cell.length_a   1.000
_cell.length_b   1.000
_cell.length_c   1.000
_cell.angle_alpha   90.00
_cell.angle_beta   90.00
_cell.angle_gamma   90.00
#
_symmetry.space_group_name_H-M   'P 1'
#
loop_
_entity.id
_entity.type
_entity.pdbx_description
1 polymer ?
#
loop_
_entity_poly.entity_id
_entity_poly.type
_entity_poly.pdbx_seq_one_letter_code
_entity_poly.pdbx_strand_id
1 'polypeptide(L)'
;MSDGKLSLFITNHDAQEYLHWTENFNQYCFYGRCIGFQFCNSLKKVLKTVAFAMVSYSEIYYNNDTLLGRCTNSIKYLFDPEARARRIVNISRYADISFTQAFWFLNELEILSVVTPSLIINQLISIPPEELILPTLDGETISIPIPNSHIGKKPIHVRLLSSKRRLGMVGSGGIGGELHGLCDKLIIHSHGGGFVAQTSRSHEMYLHNWATTLGVPILSIDYSLAPEAPYPRALEEVLYAYAWALKHASTLLGSTAEKVIFVGDSAGGNLNLGATLKCLQLNIRRPDGIFMAYTPVFIDFIPSPSRLISLTDTLLPFGFLVRCMKSYVGADKKPTKENENGECAKSDTESFAEVSESDLIALALSPNGDGANGTQKLVSLPSDSTLNSVSLTEVDGIYKSNSIEGPKTQVESREYVSRFLNMYRNSGTASISSPVAENGSVSRNGNVSGQSDKSWSLFGWSLGRNKDVRQLDIKNGSWEEFICTIPKDLFISPYLAPDEMLAHIPPLKMLTVEFDPCLDDSVMFARKLRSLGNKVTLDILPDLPHGFLNFLHGSKEAMEGVELSARRIKELLEL
;
A
#
# COMPACT_ATOMS: atom_id res chain seq x y z
N MET A 1 9.03 4.46 -38.05
CA MET A 1 8.65 4.30 -36.64
C MET A 1 7.17 4.05 -36.61
N SER A 2 6.76 2.82 -36.44
CA SER A 2 5.37 2.44 -36.40
C SER A 2 4.73 2.97 -35.12
N ASP A 3 3.59 3.54 -35.33
CA ASP A 3 2.62 4.08 -34.39
C ASP A 3 2.68 3.49 -32.99
N GLY A 4 2.94 4.29 -31.99
CA GLY A 4 2.99 4.11 -30.57
C GLY A 4 2.07 3.11 -29.83
N LYS A 5 1.79 1.97 -30.45
CA LYS A 5 0.87 0.94 -29.99
C LYS A 5 1.53 -0.27 -29.30
N LEU A 6 2.81 -0.17 -28.90
CA LEU A 6 3.39 -1.27 -28.17
C LEU A 6 2.84 -1.28 -26.73
N SER A 7 1.93 -2.21 -26.45
CA SER A 7 1.47 -2.48 -25.09
C SER A 7 2.61 -3.12 -24.31
N LEU A 8 2.90 -2.60 -23.11
CA LEU A 8 3.80 -3.24 -22.15
C LEU A 8 3.12 -4.44 -21.47
N PHE A 9 1.80 -4.52 -21.55
CA PHE A 9 1.04 -5.66 -21.02
C PHE A 9 0.96 -6.77 -22.04
N ILE A 10 1.26 -7.97 -21.61
CA ILE A 10 1.24 -9.18 -22.46
C ILE A 10 -0.19 -9.73 -22.44
N THR A 11 -0.98 -9.39 -23.44
CA THR A 11 -2.44 -9.58 -23.47
C THR A 11 -2.93 -11.00 -23.74
N ASN A 12 -2.08 -11.92 -24.21
CA ASN A 12 -2.47 -13.31 -24.56
C ASN A 12 -1.88 -14.34 -23.61
N HIS A 13 -1.59 -13.95 -22.36
CA HIS A 13 -1.14 -14.87 -21.34
C HIS A 13 -2.30 -15.37 -20.49
N ASP A 14 -2.24 -16.67 -20.16
CA ASP A 14 -3.01 -17.25 -19.10
C ASP A 14 -2.42 -16.76 -17.74
N ALA A 15 -3.28 -16.40 -16.80
CA ALA A 15 -2.88 -16.07 -15.45
C ALA A 15 -2.07 -17.21 -14.78
N GLN A 16 -2.35 -18.46 -15.16
CA GLN A 16 -1.61 -19.64 -14.69
C GLN A 16 -0.15 -19.63 -15.17
N GLU A 17 0.12 -19.22 -16.42
CA GLU A 17 1.48 -19.11 -16.94
C GLU A 17 2.29 -18.04 -16.17
N TYR A 18 1.66 -16.93 -15.83
CA TYR A 18 2.29 -15.89 -15.00
C TYR A 18 2.65 -16.41 -13.59
N LEU A 19 1.74 -17.15 -12.97
CA LEU A 19 2.01 -17.76 -11.68
C LEU A 19 3.13 -18.80 -11.75
N HIS A 20 3.15 -19.62 -12.79
CA HIS A 20 4.23 -20.58 -13.00
C HIS A 20 5.60 -19.90 -13.14
N TRP A 21 5.68 -18.73 -13.77
CA TRP A 21 6.92 -17.95 -13.77
C TRP A 21 7.31 -17.47 -12.38
N THR A 22 6.35 -16.99 -11.58
CA THR A 22 6.62 -16.53 -10.21
C THR A 22 7.08 -17.65 -9.30
N GLU A 23 6.56 -18.86 -9.47
CA GLU A 23 6.98 -20.06 -8.72
C GLU A 23 8.43 -20.45 -9.02
N ASN A 24 8.83 -20.33 -10.28
CA ASN A 24 10.18 -20.70 -10.74
C ASN A 24 11.22 -19.60 -10.49
N PHE A 25 10.81 -18.40 -10.10
CA PHE A 25 11.71 -17.31 -9.80
C PHE A 25 12.41 -17.51 -8.45
N ASN A 26 13.74 -17.49 -8.47
CA ASN A 26 14.53 -17.68 -7.25
C ASN A 26 14.57 -16.40 -6.40
N GLN A 27 13.58 -16.22 -5.55
CA GLN A 27 13.47 -15.06 -4.65
C GLN A 27 14.46 -15.13 -3.47
N TYR A 28 15.00 -16.29 -3.13
CA TYR A 28 15.87 -16.46 -1.95
C TYR A 28 17.12 -15.58 -1.98
N CYS A 29 17.70 -15.38 -3.13
CA CYS A 29 18.86 -14.50 -3.30
C CYS A 29 18.51 -13.06 -2.91
N PHE A 30 17.42 -12.53 -3.43
CA PHE A 30 17.00 -11.14 -3.25
C PHE A 30 16.48 -10.86 -1.84
N TYR A 31 15.88 -11.86 -1.18
CA TYR A 31 15.34 -11.72 0.17
C TYR A 31 16.36 -12.08 1.27
N GLY A 32 17.50 -12.63 0.89
CA GLY A 32 18.60 -13.00 1.77
C GLY A 32 19.77 -12.01 1.75
N ARG A 33 20.88 -12.44 1.16
CA ARG A 33 22.14 -11.66 1.14
C ARG A 33 22.06 -10.40 0.30
N CYS A 34 21.34 -10.46 -0.82
CA CYS A 34 21.19 -9.35 -1.76
C CYS A 34 19.98 -8.47 -1.47
N ILE A 35 19.42 -8.50 -0.25
CA ILE A 35 18.25 -7.70 0.11
C ILE A 35 18.48 -6.22 -0.15
N GLY A 36 17.59 -5.60 -0.94
CA GLY A 36 17.64 -4.18 -1.28
C GLY A 36 18.81 -3.78 -2.18
N PHE A 37 19.43 -4.74 -2.91
CA PHE A 37 20.55 -4.44 -3.79
C PHE A 37 20.17 -3.44 -4.90
N GLN A 38 18.93 -3.46 -5.33
CA GLN A 38 18.35 -2.61 -6.37
C GLN A 38 18.02 -1.18 -5.88
N PHE A 39 18.03 -0.94 -4.58
CA PHE A 39 17.65 0.34 -4.01
C PHE A 39 18.85 1.14 -3.51
N CYS A 40 18.66 2.42 -3.25
CA CYS A 40 19.69 3.30 -2.72
C CYS A 40 20.26 2.79 -1.38
N ASN A 41 21.52 3.18 -1.10
CA ASN A 41 22.25 2.65 0.05
C ASN A 41 21.60 3.00 1.41
N SER A 42 20.96 4.16 1.51
CA SER A 42 20.26 4.60 2.71
C SER A 42 19.12 3.64 3.08
N LEU A 43 18.36 3.15 2.09
CA LEU A 43 17.25 2.23 2.30
C LEU A 43 17.66 0.80 2.63
N LYS A 44 18.85 0.35 2.27
CA LYS A 44 19.29 -1.03 2.56
C LYS A 44 19.21 -1.39 4.04
N LYS A 45 19.51 -0.43 4.94
CA LYS A 45 19.38 -0.65 6.40
C LYS A 45 17.92 -0.73 6.82
N VAL A 46 17.11 0.19 6.32
CA VAL A 46 15.66 0.21 6.58
C VAL A 46 15.02 -1.10 6.13
N LEU A 47 15.31 -1.56 4.92
CA LEU A 47 14.79 -2.82 4.38
C LEU A 47 15.21 -4.05 5.19
N LYS A 48 16.47 -4.09 5.66
CA LYS A 48 16.93 -5.16 6.56
C LYS A 48 16.15 -5.15 7.87
N THR A 49 15.87 -3.97 8.42
CA THR A 49 15.08 -3.83 9.66
C THR A 49 13.64 -4.28 9.43
N VAL A 50 13.01 -3.83 8.36
CA VAL A 50 11.63 -4.24 7.99
C VAL A 50 11.56 -5.75 7.76
N ALA A 51 12.51 -6.32 7.01
CA ALA A 51 12.56 -7.75 6.77
C ALA A 51 12.77 -8.56 8.07
N PHE A 52 13.61 -8.07 8.98
CA PHE A 52 13.80 -8.68 10.29
C PHE A 52 12.54 -8.59 11.15
N ALA A 53 11.89 -7.42 11.18
CA ALA A 53 10.62 -7.23 11.88
C ALA A 53 9.53 -8.18 11.35
N MET A 54 9.42 -8.33 10.03
CA MET A 54 8.44 -9.21 9.40
C MET A 54 8.64 -10.69 9.80
N VAL A 55 9.88 -11.19 9.74
CA VAL A 55 10.14 -12.59 10.11
C VAL A 55 9.97 -12.83 11.60
N SER A 56 10.39 -11.87 12.44
CA SER A 56 10.22 -11.96 13.90
C SER A 56 8.76 -11.90 14.29
N TYR A 57 7.99 -10.98 13.70
CA TYR A 57 6.56 -10.90 13.92
C TYR A 57 5.84 -12.18 13.49
N SER A 58 6.26 -12.80 12.38
CA SER A 58 5.68 -14.06 11.92
C SER A 58 5.90 -15.22 12.91
N GLU A 59 7.01 -15.23 13.67
CA GLU A 59 7.22 -16.22 14.72
C GLU A 59 6.24 -16.02 15.88
N ILE A 60 5.89 -14.79 16.18
CA ILE A 60 4.92 -14.48 17.25
C ILE A 60 3.50 -14.80 16.79
N TYR A 61 3.17 -14.46 15.56
CA TYR A 61 1.83 -14.60 15.01
C TYR A 61 1.44 -16.06 14.77
N TYR A 62 2.36 -16.88 14.23
CA TYR A 62 2.06 -18.25 13.81
C TYR A 62 2.53 -19.33 14.79
N ASN A 63 3.48 -19.05 15.68
CA ASN A 63 4.04 -20.06 16.59
C ASN A 63 3.44 -19.96 17.99
N ASN A 64 3.00 -21.11 18.51
CA ASN A 64 2.51 -21.27 19.89
C ASN A 64 3.63 -21.54 20.91
N ASP A 65 4.90 -21.32 20.55
CA ASP A 65 6.04 -21.51 21.41
C ASP A 65 6.04 -20.56 22.62
N THR A 66 6.83 -20.90 23.62
CA THR A 66 7.07 -20.01 24.77
C THR A 66 7.70 -18.69 24.30
N LEU A 67 7.50 -17.60 25.05
CA LEU A 67 8.07 -16.29 24.72
C LEU A 67 9.58 -16.38 24.48
N LEU A 68 10.30 -17.17 25.32
CA LEU A 68 11.74 -17.40 25.17
C LEU A 68 12.07 -18.12 23.86
N GLY A 69 11.30 -19.13 23.48
CA GLY A 69 11.48 -19.84 22.21
C GLY A 69 11.27 -18.94 21.00
N ARG A 70 10.29 -18.04 21.05
CA ARG A 70 10.05 -17.05 19.99
C ARG A 70 11.20 -16.05 19.87
N CYS A 71 11.74 -15.55 20.98
CA CYS A 71 12.90 -14.66 20.99
C CYS A 71 14.14 -15.35 20.41
N THR A 72 14.43 -16.60 20.81
CA THR A 72 15.60 -17.34 20.29
C THR A 72 15.47 -17.63 18.78
N ASN A 73 14.26 -17.96 18.31
CA ASN A 73 14.00 -18.17 16.89
C ASN A 73 14.17 -16.85 16.10
N SER A 74 13.75 -15.73 16.65
CA SER A 74 13.91 -14.42 16.01
C SER A 74 15.38 -14.02 15.89
N ILE A 75 16.21 -14.24 16.92
CA ILE A 75 17.64 -13.93 16.92
C ILE A 75 18.39 -14.63 15.78
N LYS A 76 18.04 -15.86 15.44
CA LYS A 76 18.64 -16.59 14.33
C LYS A 76 18.54 -15.82 13.00
N TYR A 77 17.42 -15.11 12.77
CA TYR A 77 17.21 -14.35 11.54
C TYR A 77 18.10 -13.10 11.39
N LEU A 78 18.70 -12.62 12.49
CA LEU A 78 19.71 -11.56 12.41
C LEU A 78 21.01 -12.07 11.78
N PHE A 79 21.43 -13.29 12.14
CA PHE A 79 22.73 -13.84 11.77
C PHE A 79 22.69 -14.78 10.56
N ASP A 80 21.52 -15.35 10.24
CA ASP A 80 21.34 -16.27 9.10
C ASP A 80 20.46 -15.64 8.00
N PRO A 81 21.07 -15.03 6.96
CA PRO A 81 20.34 -14.42 5.84
C PRO A 81 19.53 -15.43 5.04
N GLU A 82 19.97 -16.68 4.94
CA GLU A 82 19.28 -17.75 4.20
C GLU A 82 18.03 -18.20 4.96
N ALA A 83 18.12 -18.38 6.28
CA ALA A 83 16.94 -18.69 7.10
C ALA A 83 15.92 -17.55 7.03
N ARG A 84 16.39 -16.30 7.09
CA ARG A 84 15.53 -15.12 6.90
C ARG A 84 14.87 -15.12 5.52
N ALA A 85 15.62 -15.35 4.44
CA ALA A 85 15.09 -15.40 3.09
C ALA A 85 14.02 -16.50 2.94
N ARG A 86 14.29 -17.71 3.44
CA ARG A 86 13.30 -18.80 3.43
C ARG A 86 12.02 -18.40 4.16
N ARG A 87 12.15 -17.77 5.32
CA ARG A 87 10.97 -17.34 6.09
C ARG A 87 10.17 -16.25 5.35
N ILE A 88 10.84 -15.26 4.74
CA ILE A 88 10.17 -14.22 3.94
C ILE A 88 9.44 -14.84 2.75
N VAL A 89 10.05 -15.77 2.02
CA VAL A 89 9.39 -16.46 0.90
C VAL A 89 8.15 -17.22 1.39
N ASN A 90 8.24 -17.91 2.54
CA ASN A 90 7.10 -18.60 3.11
C ASN A 90 5.98 -17.64 3.51
N ILE A 91 6.31 -16.52 4.15
CA ILE A 91 5.34 -15.47 4.49
C ILE A 91 4.69 -14.92 3.21
N SER A 92 5.48 -14.57 2.22
CA SER A 92 4.98 -14.07 0.94
C SER A 92 4.00 -15.06 0.28
N ARG A 93 4.28 -16.35 0.36
CA ARG A 93 3.47 -17.40 -0.27
C ARG A 93 2.24 -17.80 0.55
N TYR A 94 2.34 -17.89 1.86
CA TYR A 94 1.36 -18.60 2.69
C TYR A 94 0.72 -17.77 3.81
N ALA A 95 1.26 -16.58 4.14
CA ALA A 95 0.64 -15.74 5.15
C ALA A 95 -0.77 -15.32 4.73
N ASP A 96 -1.70 -15.32 5.66
CA ASP A 96 -3.07 -14.87 5.42
C ASP A 96 -3.16 -13.33 5.34
N ILE A 97 -4.31 -12.84 4.94
CA ILE A 97 -4.52 -11.39 4.82
C ILE A 97 -4.47 -10.70 6.19
N SER A 98 -4.93 -11.38 7.24
CA SER A 98 -4.92 -10.84 8.61
C SER A 98 -3.49 -10.63 9.13
N PHE A 99 -2.56 -11.52 8.78
CA PHE A 99 -1.14 -11.29 9.04
C PHE A 99 -0.63 -10.04 8.34
N THR A 100 -0.99 -9.86 7.07
CA THR A 100 -0.56 -8.69 6.28
C THR A 100 -1.09 -7.40 6.89
N GLN A 101 -2.38 -7.37 7.27
CA GLN A 101 -3.01 -6.25 7.96
C GLN A 101 -2.28 -5.93 9.27
N ALA A 102 -2.10 -6.93 10.12
CA ALA A 102 -1.46 -6.77 11.42
C ALA A 102 0.02 -6.33 11.29
N PHE A 103 0.76 -6.86 10.32
CA PHE A 103 2.14 -6.46 10.09
C PHE A 103 2.24 -4.99 9.60
N TRP A 104 1.37 -4.58 8.68
CA TRP A 104 1.39 -3.20 8.18
C TRP A 104 0.87 -2.20 9.20
N PHE A 105 0.02 -2.64 10.14
CA PHE A 105 -0.40 -1.82 11.28
C PHE A 105 0.78 -1.38 12.17
N LEU A 106 1.90 -2.09 12.15
CA LEU A 106 3.12 -1.66 12.87
C LEU A 106 3.61 -0.26 12.46
N ASN A 107 3.25 0.21 11.26
CA ASN A 107 3.56 1.57 10.83
C ASN A 107 2.74 2.66 11.57
N GLU A 108 1.71 2.28 12.32
CA GLU A 108 0.86 3.21 13.07
C GLU A 108 1.34 3.41 14.52
N LEU A 109 2.44 2.76 14.89
CA LEU A 109 2.98 2.86 16.25
C LEU A 109 3.46 4.29 16.55
N GLU A 110 3.17 4.77 17.76
CA GLU A 110 3.52 6.12 18.22
C GLU A 110 5.02 6.43 18.16
N ILE A 111 5.88 5.42 18.19
CA ILE A 111 7.33 5.62 18.05
C ILE A 111 7.67 6.38 16.76
N LEU A 112 6.94 6.16 15.69
CA LEU A 112 7.15 6.85 14.42
C LEU A 112 6.65 8.29 14.46
N SER A 113 5.67 8.59 15.32
CA SER A 113 5.15 9.96 15.49
C SER A 113 6.14 10.91 16.16
N VAL A 114 7.11 10.40 16.93
CA VAL A 114 8.14 11.22 17.61
C VAL A 114 9.05 11.95 16.61
N VAL A 115 9.23 11.40 15.42
CA VAL A 115 10.06 12.00 14.37
C VAL A 115 9.26 12.87 13.39
N THR A 116 7.92 12.87 13.51
CA THR A 116 7.04 13.62 12.62
C THR A 116 6.87 15.06 13.15
N PRO A 117 6.97 16.11 12.31
CA PRO A 117 6.70 17.47 12.73
C PRO A 117 5.29 17.60 13.30
N SER A 118 5.14 18.21 14.47
CA SER A 118 3.80 18.44 15.04
C SER A 118 3.03 19.45 14.19
N LEU A 119 1.78 19.14 13.87
CA LEU A 119 0.85 20.07 13.25
C LEU A 119 0.01 20.81 14.32
N ILE A 120 -0.42 22.01 13.96
CA ILE A 120 -1.32 22.79 14.83
C ILE A 120 -2.71 22.15 14.90
N ILE A 121 -3.18 21.61 13.77
CA ILE A 121 -4.44 20.88 13.66
C ILE A 121 -4.14 19.46 13.17
N ASN A 122 -4.50 18.49 13.98
CA ASN A 122 -4.55 17.06 13.66
C ASN A 122 -5.80 16.52 14.37
N GLN A 123 -6.93 16.54 13.69
CA GLN A 123 -8.25 16.24 14.26
C GLN A 123 -8.93 15.12 13.49
N LEU A 124 -9.42 14.12 14.22
CA LEU A 124 -10.27 13.09 13.68
C LEU A 124 -11.71 13.61 13.66
N ILE A 125 -12.35 13.55 12.49
CA ILE A 125 -13.73 13.94 12.27
C ILE A 125 -14.52 12.70 11.83
N SER A 126 -15.73 12.56 12.33
CA SER A 126 -16.67 11.50 11.91
C SER A 126 -17.73 12.09 11.00
N ILE A 127 -17.77 11.68 9.75
CA ILE A 127 -18.79 12.06 8.77
C ILE A 127 -20.01 11.17 8.98
N PRO A 128 -21.18 11.73 9.35
CA PRO A 128 -22.40 10.93 9.55
C PRO A 128 -22.97 10.45 8.21
N PRO A 129 -23.69 9.30 8.19
CA PRO A 129 -24.37 8.81 6.99
C PRO A 129 -25.69 9.57 6.78
N GLU A 130 -25.61 10.81 6.31
CA GLU A 130 -26.74 11.71 6.04
C GLU A 130 -26.94 11.95 4.54
N GLU A 131 -28.07 12.48 4.14
CA GLU A 131 -28.32 12.84 2.76
C GLU A 131 -27.46 14.04 2.35
N LEU A 132 -26.66 13.86 1.28
CA LEU A 132 -25.85 14.92 0.67
C LEU A 132 -26.40 15.26 -0.70
N ILE A 133 -26.87 16.50 -0.84
CA ILE A 133 -27.34 17.05 -2.11
C ILE A 133 -26.25 17.99 -2.65
N LEU A 134 -25.79 17.76 -3.87
CA LEU A 134 -24.86 18.62 -4.59
C LEU A 134 -25.49 19.17 -5.88
N PRO A 135 -25.06 20.36 -6.31
CA PRO A 135 -25.39 20.85 -7.64
C PRO A 135 -24.65 20.03 -8.71
N THR A 136 -25.32 19.74 -9.81
CA THR A 136 -24.72 19.22 -11.04
C THR A 136 -24.15 20.37 -11.88
N LEU A 137 -23.32 20.05 -12.88
CA LEU A 137 -22.69 21.08 -13.73
C LEU A 137 -23.69 21.81 -14.65
N ASP A 138 -24.85 21.23 -14.89
CA ASP A 138 -25.96 21.79 -15.65
C ASP A 138 -27.01 22.55 -14.77
N GLY A 139 -26.73 22.66 -13.47
CA GLY A 139 -27.53 23.47 -12.53
C GLY A 139 -28.67 22.72 -11.88
N GLU A 140 -28.81 21.44 -12.12
CA GLU A 140 -29.73 20.57 -11.36
C GLU A 140 -29.12 20.20 -10.00
N THR A 141 -29.83 19.40 -9.23
CA THR A 141 -29.31 18.84 -7.97
C THR A 141 -29.39 17.33 -7.98
N ILE A 142 -28.39 16.70 -7.39
CA ILE A 142 -28.32 15.23 -7.25
C ILE A 142 -28.07 14.85 -5.80
N SER A 143 -28.75 13.82 -5.31
CA SER A 143 -28.46 13.21 -4.02
C SER A 143 -27.30 12.21 -4.18
N ILE A 144 -26.22 12.39 -3.40
CA ILE A 144 -25.07 11.48 -3.39
C ILE A 144 -25.43 10.26 -2.55
N PRO A 145 -25.33 9.04 -3.09
CA PRO A 145 -25.70 7.83 -2.36
C PRO A 145 -24.90 7.67 -1.08
N ILE A 146 -25.57 7.38 0.02
CA ILE A 146 -24.91 7.04 1.28
C ILE A 146 -24.22 5.67 1.12
N PRO A 147 -22.92 5.54 1.42
CA PRO A 147 -22.22 4.28 1.35
C PRO A 147 -22.92 3.20 2.19
N ASN A 148 -23.26 2.08 1.56
CA ASN A 148 -24.00 1.01 2.24
C ASN A 148 -23.53 -0.41 1.86
N SER A 149 -22.64 -0.55 0.90
CA SER A 149 -22.14 -1.85 0.43
C SER A 149 -21.49 -2.63 1.56
N HIS A 150 -21.75 -3.93 1.63
CA HIS A 150 -21.18 -4.93 2.54
C HIS A 150 -21.45 -4.72 4.04
N ILE A 151 -21.16 -3.55 4.59
CA ILE A 151 -21.20 -3.29 6.04
C ILE A 151 -22.34 -2.34 6.45
N GLY A 152 -23.23 -2.00 5.51
CA GLY A 152 -24.35 -1.08 5.75
C GLY A 152 -23.90 0.38 5.92
N LYS A 153 -24.85 1.24 6.33
CA LYS A 153 -24.58 2.66 6.56
C LYS A 153 -23.79 2.84 7.84
N LYS A 154 -22.57 3.39 7.75
CA LYS A 154 -21.71 3.69 8.89
C LYS A 154 -21.10 5.08 8.74
N PRO A 155 -20.73 5.75 9.85
CA PRO A 155 -19.92 6.95 9.78
C PRO A 155 -18.57 6.67 9.11
N ILE A 156 -18.04 7.67 8.38
CA ILE A 156 -16.71 7.63 7.78
C ILE A 156 -15.78 8.49 8.63
N HIS A 157 -14.65 7.95 9.03
CA HIS A 157 -13.65 8.73 9.73
C HIS A 157 -12.74 9.44 8.72
N VAL A 158 -12.44 10.69 9.02
CA VAL A 158 -11.50 11.50 8.22
C VAL A 158 -10.60 12.30 9.17
N ARG A 159 -9.38 12.51 8.77
CA ARG A 159 -8.40 13.26 9.54
C ARG A 159 -8.12 14.60 8.89
N LEU A 160 -8.35 15.68 9.63
CA LEU A 160 -8.04 17.05 9.19
C LEU A 160 -6.65 17.43 9.70
N LEU A 161 -5.76 17.75 8.76
CA LEU A 161 -4.38 18.14 9.03
C LEU A 161 -4.14 19.57 8.55
N SER A 162 -3.57 20.44 9.41
CA SER A 162 -3.18 21.79 9.00
C SER A 162 -2.06 22.34 9.85
N SER A 163 -1.09 22.98 9.19
CA SER A 163 -0.04 23.77 9.87
C SER A 163 -0.50 25.14 10.35
N LYS A 164 -1.74 25.54 10.05
CA LYS A 164 -2.33 26.84 10.41
C LYS A 164 -3.74 26.66 10.97
N ARG A 165 -4.05 27.41 12.03
CA ARG A 165 -5.44 27.57 12.50
C ARG A 165 -6.19 28.49 11.55
N ARG A 166 -7.37 28.09 11.13
CA ARG A 166 -8.18 28.89 10.19
C ARG A 166 -9.61 29.06 10.69
N LEU A 167 -10.25 30.16 10.31
CA LEU A 167 -11.69 30.36 10.55
C LEU A 167 -12.48 29.17 9.98
N GLY A 168 -13.56 28.77 10.65
CA GLY A 168 -14.40 27.66 10.21
C GLY A 168 -13.70 26.28 10.21
N MET A 169 -12.62 26.09 10.95
CA MET A 169 -11.89 24.82 11.03
C MET A 169 -12.14 24.15 12.39
N VAL A 170 -12.46 22.87 12.37
CA VAL A 170 -12.57 22.07 13.60
C VAL A 170 -11.22 22.11 14.35
N GLY A 171 -11.29 22.29 15.69
CA GLY A 171 -10.11 22.42 16.53
C GLY A 171 -9.46 23.82 16.53
N SER A 172 -9.97 24.77 15.76
CA SER A 172 -9.44 26.15 15.72
C SER A 172 -9.79 27.01 16.95
N GLY A 173 -10.70 26.56 17.81
CA GLY A 173 -11.11 27.29 19.03
C GLY A 173 -10.12 27.22 20.20
N GLY A 174 -8.97 26.53 20.05
CA GLY A 174 -7.96 26.42 21.10
C GLY A 174 -7.25 27.74 21.42
N ILE A 175 -6.62 27.82 22.60
CA ILE A 175 -5.83 28.97 23.04
C ILE A 175 -4.42 28.87 22.41
N GLY A 176 -3.98 29.96 21.77
CA GLY A 176 -2.61 30.10 21.23
C GLY A 176 -2.50 30.03 19.70
N GLY A 177 -1.55 30.75 19.18
CA GLY A 177 -1.26 30.87 17.75
C GLY A 177 -2.22 31.83 17.00
N GLU A 178 -1.81 32.26 15.82
CA GLU A 178 -2.56 33.15 14.95
C GLU A 178 -3.74 32.43 14.32
N LEU A 179 -4.90 33.08 14.28
CA LEU A 179 -6.09 32.60 13.57
C LEU A 179 -6.12 33.24 12.16
N HIS A 180 -5.88 32.43 11.14
CA HIS A 180 -5.91 32.87 9.74
C HIS A 180 -7.32 32.86 9.17
N GLY A 181 -7.52 33.59 8.05
CA GLY A 181 -8.73 33.49 7.24
C GLY A 181 -8.90 32.11 6.57
N LEU A 182 -10.04 31.92 5.89
CA LEU A 182 -10.28 30.73 5.08
C LEU A 182 -9.21 30.56 4.00
N CYS A 183 -8.82 29.34 3.71
CA CYS A 183 -8.00 28.98 2.56
C CYS A 183 -8.91 28.85 1.33
N ASP A 184 -8.46 29.33 0.17
CA ASP A 184 -9.16 29.10 -1.10
C ASP A 184 -9.00 27.66 -1.62
N LYS A 185 -8.05 26.89 -1.04
CA LYS A 185 -7.64 25.57 -1.50
C LYS A 185 -7.91 24.49 -0.46
N LEU A 186 -8.17 23.28 -0.95
CA LEU A 186 -8.36 22.09 -0.12
C LEU A 186 -7.70 20.89 -0.79
N ILE A 187 -7.02 20.07 0.01
CA ILE A 187 -6.45 18.80 -0.43
C ILE A 187 -7.28 17.67 0.18
N ILE A 188 -7.75 16.76 -0.66
CA ILE A 188 -8.40 15.51 -0.24
C ILE A 188 -7.41 14.37 -0.48
N HIS A 189 -7.11 13.62 0.57
CA HIS A 189 -6.15 12.52 0.55
C HIS A 189 -6.83 11.19 0.78
N SER A 190 -6.45 10.18 -0.03
CA SER A 190 -6.77 8.77 0.19
C SER A 190 -5.48 7.99 0.35
N HIS A 191 -5.37 7.19 1.41
CA HIS A 191 -4.14 6.49 1.76
C HIS A 191 -3.91 5.22 0.93
N GLY A 192 -2.66 4.76 0.85
CA GLY A 192 -2.27 3.46 0.31
C GLY A 192 -2.65 2.29 1.22
N GLY A 193 -2.05 1.11 0.99
CA GLY A 193 -2.28 -0.08 1.81
C GLY A 193 -3.05 -1.19 1.09
N GLY A 194 -3.03 -1.22 -0.24
CA GLY A 194 -3.59 -2.31 -1.05
C GLY A 194 -5.09 -2.54 -0.86
N PHE A 195 -5.83 -1.54 -0.41
CA PHE A 195 -7.26 -1.58 -0.05
C PHE A 195 -7.60 -2.46 1.17
N VAL A 196 -6.59 -3.03 1.84
CA VAL A 196 -6.78 -4.03 2.92
C VAL A 196 -6.22 -3.58 4.25
N ALA A 197 -5.34 -2.60 4.29
CA ALA A 197 -4.65 -2.17 5.50
C ALA A 197 -4.33 -0.68 5.50
N GLN A 198 -3.82 -0.20 6.64
CA GLN A 198 -3.41 1.18 6.89
C GLN A 198 -4.56 2.16 7.07
N THR A 199 -4.22 3.38 7.49
CA THR A 199 -5.15 4.48 7.77
C THR A 199 -4.49 5.82 7.45
N SER A 200 -5.20 6.92 7.65
CA SER A 200 -4.63 8.28 7.59
C SER A 200 -3.44 8.46 8.55
N ARG A 201 -3.43 7.74 9.69
CA ARG A 201 -2.37 7.81 10.69
C ARG A 201 -1.05 7.23 10.19
N SER A 202 -1.07 6.11 9.50
CA SER A 202 0.15 5.49 8.94
C SER A 202 0.84 6.36 7.88
N HIS A 203 0.13 7.36 7.34
CA HIS A 203 0.61 8.27 6.29
C HIS A 203 0.97 9.67 6.82
N GLU A 204 0.82 9.92 8.14
CA GLU A 204 1.11 11.22 8.74
C GLU A 204 2.54 11.70 8.48
N MET A 205 3.51 10.80 8.33
CA MET A 205 4.91 11.16 8.11
C MET A 205 5.07 12.12 6.94
N TYR A 206 4.58 11.77 5.77
CA TYR A 206 4.68 12.64 4.61
C TYR A 206 3.55 13.67 4.54
N LEU A 207 2.35 13.37 5.07
CA LEU A 207 1.24 14.31 5.11
C LEU A 207 1.54 15.54 5.97
N HIS A 208 2.23 15.38 7.11
CA HIS A 208 2.67 16.50 7.94
C HIS A 208 3.68 17.38 7.20
N ASN A 209 4.60 16.76 6.45
CA ASN A 209 5.53 17.50 5.60
C ASN A 209 4.78 18.31 4.54
N TRP A 210 3.82 17.70 3.83
CA TRP A 210 3.02 18.40 2.83
C TRP A 210 2.15 19.50 3.44
N ALA A 211 1.46 19.24 4.57
CA ALA A 211 0.64 20.25 5.25
C ALA A 211 1.48 21.48 5.68
N THR A 212 2.70 21.24 6.12
CA THR A 212 3.62 22.31 6.52
C THR A 212 4.15 23.08 5.32
N THR A 213 4.61 22.36 4.29
CA THR A 213 5.24 22.96 3.09
C THR A 213 4.23 23.72 2.23
N LEU A 214 3.00 23.21 2.12
CA LEU A 214 1.96 23.80 1.26
C LEU A 214 1.12 24.84 1.99
N GLY A 215 0.98 24.71 3.32
CA GLY A 215 0.12 25.57 4.13
C GLY A 215 -1.37 25.47 3.81
N VAL A 216 -1.80 24.40 3.14
CA VAL A 216 -3.17 24.11 2.73
C VAL A 216 -3.76 23.02 3.65
N PRO A 217 -5.04 23.11 4.05
CA PRO A 217 -5.69 22.04 4.80
C PRO A 217 -5.73 20.74 3.98
N ILE A 218 -5.44 19.62 4.65
CA ILE A 218 -5.52 18.27 4.08
C ILE A 218 -6.60 17.49 4.82
N LEU A 219 -7.56 16.93 4.11
CA LEU A 219 -8.55 16.00 4.62
C LEU A 219 -8.18 14.60 4.16
N SER A 220 -7.69 13.75 5.06
CA SER A 220 -7.32 12.36 4.79
C SER A 220 -8.45 11.43 5.18
N ILE A 221 -8.84 10.54 4.28
CA ILE A 221 -10.03 9.68 4.43
C ILE A 221 -9.60 8.31 4.92
N ASP A 222 -10.17 7.86 6.05
CA ASP A 222 -10.06 6.50 6.56
C ASP A 222 -11.21 5.65 5.97
N TYR A 223 -11.04 5.21 4.74
CA TYR A 223 -12.02 4.39 4.06
C TYR A 223 -12.02 2.95 4.58
N SER A 224 -13.17 2.27 4.50
CA SER A 224 -13.34 0.88 4.94
C SER A 224 -12.52 -0.09 4.09
N LEU A 225 -11.92 -1.07 4.75
CA LEU A 225 -10.93 -1.98 4.18
C LEU A 225 -11.55 -3.34 3.82
N ALA A 226 -10.98 -4.00 2.83
CA ALA A 226 -11.24 -5.40 2.55
C ALA A 226 -10.39 -6.30 3.49
N PRO A 227 -10.82 -7.54 3.78
CA PRO A 227 -11.92 -8.28 3.19
C PRO A 227 -13.31 -7.96 3.76
N GLU A 228 -13.44 -7.22 4.85
CA GLU A 228 -14.72 -6.92 5.50
C GLU A 228 -15.61 -6.07 4.58
N ALA A 229 -14.99 -5.09 3.91
CA ALA A 229 -15.65 -4.15 3.01
C ALA A 229 -14.96 -4.11 1.63
N PRO A 230 -15.11 -5.15 0.81
CA PRO A 230 -14.50 -5.18 -0.51
C PRO A 230 -15.12 -4.13 -1.44
N TYR A 231 -14.64 -4.07 -2.68
CA TYR A 231 -15.19 -3.22 -3.73
C TYR A 231 -16.73 -3.40 -3.83
N PRO A 232 -17.52 -2.32 -3.96
CA PRO A 232 -17.11 -0.93 -4.21
C PRO A 232 -17.01 -0.04 -2.95
N ARG A 233 -17.06 -0.59 -1.72
CA ARG A 233 -17.25 0.16 -0.48
C ARG A 233 -16.29 1.34 -0.31
N ALA A 234 -14.99 1.12 -0.45
CA ALA A 234 -13.98 2.17 -0.29
C ALA A 234 -14.20 3.33 -1.30
N LEU A 235 -14.57 3.01 -2.53
CA LEU A 235 -14.87 4.01 -3.55
C LEU A 235 -16.13 4.83 -3.22
N GLU A 236 -17.17 4.18 -2.71
CA GLU A 236 -18.39 4.86 -2.24
C GLU A 236 -18.04 5.87 -1.15
N GLU A 237 -17.19 5.48 -0.20
CA GLU A 237 -16.79 6.33 0.93
C GLU A 237 -15.90 7.50 0.50
N VAL A 238 -14.97 7.29 -0.43
CA VAL A 238 -14.14 8.37 -0.95
C VAL A 238 -14.97 9.40 -1.70
N LEU A 239 -15.90 8.97 -2.55
CA LEU A 239 -16.84 9.87 -3.24
C LEU A 239 -17.71 10.63 -2.26
N TYR A 240 -18.27 9.94 -1.26
CA TYR A 240 -19.14 10.55 -0.28
C TYR A 240 -18.40 11.56 0.61
N ALA A 241 -17.17 11.22 1.06
CA ALA A 241 -16.33 12.13 1.84
C ALA A 241 -15.93 13.36 1.02
N TYR A 242 -15.68 13.22 -0.28
CA TYR A 242 -15.44 14.35 -1.18
C TYR A 242 -16.67 15.26 -1.27
N ALA A 243 -17.85 14.70 -1.49
CA ALA A 243 -19.11 15.43 -1.55
C ALA A 243 -19.39 16.18 -0.24
N TRP A 244 -19.17 15.52 0.89
CA TRP A 244 -19.27 16.12 2.22
C TRP A 244 -18.28 17.26 2.41
N ALA A 245 -17.03 17.07 1.97
CA ALA A 245 -16.00 18.09 2.08
C ALA A 245 -16.36 19.36 1.29
N LEU A 246 -16.92 19.23 0.09
CA LEU A 246 -17.40 20.38 -0.69
C LEU A 246 -18.48 21.17 0.04
N LYS A 247 -19.41 20.47 0.71
CA LYS A 247 -20.52 21.09 1.47
C LYS A 247 -20.05 21.79 2.73
N HIS A 248 -19.04 21.22 3.41
CA HIS A 248 -18.62 21.66 4.75
C HIS A 248 -17.24 22.35 4.77
N ALA A 249 -16.65 22.66 3.63
CA ALA A 249 -15.32 23.22 3.52
C ALA A 249 -15.12 24.49 4.37
N SER A 250 -16.05 25.46 4.28
CA SER A 250 -15.94 26.75 4.98
C SER A 250 -16.34 26.68 6.45
N THR A 251 -17.14 25.69 6.85
CA THR A 251 -17.68 25.58 8.20
C THR A 251 -16.91 24.63 9.11
N LEU A 252 -16.20 23.64 8.53
CA LEU A 252 -15.50 22.61 9.31
C LEU A 252 -14.02 22.42 8.89
N LEU A 253 -13.63 22.77 7.66
CA LEU A 253 -12.32 22.47 7.11
C LEU A 253 -11.41 23.70 6.96
N GLY A 254 -11.92 24.89 7.22
CA GLY A 254 -11.15 26.15 7.12
C GLY A 254 -10.79 26.53 5.69
N SER A 255 -11.60 26.12 4.70
CA SER A 255 -11.38 26.37 3.27
C SER A 255 -12.65 26.79 2.57
N THR A 256 -12.56 27.65 1.56
CA THR A 256 -13.69 27.92 0.65
C THR A 256 -13.82 26.85 -0.44
N ALA A 257 -12.82 25.96 -0.55
CA ALA A 257 -12.74 24.93 -1.58
C ALA A 257 -12.91 25.48 -3.02
N GLU A 258 -12.44 26.70 -3.28
CA GLU A 258 -12.42 27.24 -4.66
C GLU A 258 -11.58 26.36 -5.57
N LYS A 259 -10.46 25.83 -5.03
CA LYS A 259 -9.62 24.83 -5.70
C LYS A 259 -9.48 23.59 -4.83
N VAL A 260 -9.87 22.43 -5.35
CA VAL A 260 -9.80 21.14 -4.67
C VAL A 260 -8.98 20.16 -5.48
N ILE A 261 -7.97 19.57 -4.89
CA ILE A 261 -7.19 18.51 -5.54
C ILE A 261 -7.27 17.21 -4.78
N PHE A 262 -7.21 16.11 -5.52
CA PHE A 262 -7.01 14.80 -4.95
C PHE A 262 -5.53 14.46 -4.88
N VAL A 263 -5.11 13.89 -3.75
CA VAL A 263 -3.76 13.33 -3.60
C VAL A 263 -3.87 11.93 -3.02
N GLY A 264 -3.01 11.02 -3.45
CA GLY A 264 -3.01 9.67 -2.91
C GLY A 264 -1.85 8.84 -3.43
N ASP A 265 -1.55 7.79 -2.70
CA ASP A 265 -0.52 6.84 -3.03
C ASP A 265 -1.10 5.44 -3.20
N SER A 266 -0.50 4.62 -4.09
CA SER A 266 -0.89 3.23 -4.29
C SER A 266 -2.41 3.06 -4.46
N ALA A 267 -3.07 2.25 -3.62
CA ALA A 267 -4.52 2.04 -3.61
C ALA A 267 -5.32 3.36 -3.50
N GLY A 268 -4.82 4.33 -2.73
CA GLY A 268 -5.48 5.64 -2.57
C GLY A 268 -5.50 6.45 -3.86
N GLY A 269 -4.43 6.39 -4.66
CA GLY A 269 -4.41 7.01 -5.99
C GLY A 269 -5.44 6.39 -6.94
N ASN A 270 -5.61 5.06 -6.88
CA ASN A 270 -6.63 4.35 -7.63
C ASN A 270 -8.05 4.79 -7.23
N LEU A 271 -8.34 4.85 -5.92
CA LEU A 271 -9.64 5.33 -5.41
C LEU A 271 -9.93 6.77 -5.83
N ASN A 272 -8.93 7.64 -5.82
CA ASN A 272 -9.08 9.03 -6.27
C ASN A 272 -9.41 9.13 -7.76
N LEU A 273 -8.78 8.31 -8.61
CA LEU A 273 -9.14 8.21 -10.02
C LEU A 273 -10.56 7.67 -10.18
N GLY A 274 -10.91 6.59 -9.49
CA GLY A 274 -12.26 6.03 -9.51
C GLY A 274 -13.32 7.04 -9.06
N ALA A 275 -13.07 7.79 -7.97
CA ALA A 275 -13.95 8.84 -7.50
C ALA A 275 -14.09 9.99 -8.52
N THR A 276 -12.99 10.36 -9.20
CA THR A 276 -13.03 11.36 -10.29
C THR A 276 -13.89 10.88 -11.46
N LEU A 277 -13.76 9.61 -11.87
CA LEU A 277 -14.63 9.02 -12.90
C LEU A 277 -16.10 8.96 -12.46
N LYS A 278 -16.36 8.72 -11.16
CA LYS A 278 -17.73 8.81 -10.59
C LYS A 278 -18.28 10.24 -10.63
N CYS A 279 -17.45 11.25 -10.34
CA CYS A 279 -17.88 12.65 -10.47
C CYS A 279 -18.30 12.98 -11.91
N LEU A 280 -17.54 12.50 -12.92
CA LEU A 280 -17.90 12.65 -14.33
C LEU A 280 -19.23 11.94 -14.65
N GLN A 281 -19.41 10.71 -14.16
CA GLN A 281 -20.63 9.93 -14.39
C GLN A 281 -21.86 10.60 -13.77
N LEU A 282 -21.71 11.22 -12.58
CA LEU A 282 -22.80 11.90 -11.86
C LEU A 282 -22.98 13.36 -12.29
N ASN A 283 -22.17 13.83 -13.23
CA ASN A 283 -22.17 15.22 -13.70
C ASN A 283 -22.01 16.25 -12.56
N ILE A 284 -21.24 15.93 -11.52
CA ILE A 284 -20.91 16.83 -10.42
C ILE A 284 -19.52 17.41 -10.57
N ARG A 285 -19.22 18.46 -9.79
CA ARG A 285 -17.87 19.04 -9.75
C ARG A 285 -16.84 17.95 -9.48
N ARG A 286 -15.89 17.77 -10.40
CA ARG A 286 -14.70 16.93 -10.21
C ARG A 286 -13.60 17.72 -9.51
N PRO A 287 -12.55 17.07 -8.97
CA PRO A 287 -11.37 17.79 -8.47
C PRO A 287 -10.69 18.60 -9.60
N ASP A 288 -9.99 19.66 -9.21
CA ASP A 288 -9.31 20.57 -10.14
C ASP A 288 -7.94 20.03 -10.59
N GLY A 289 -7.45 18.98 -9.93
CA GLY A 289 -6.21 18.27 -10.24
C GLY A 289 -6.05 17.02 -9.42
N ILE A 290 -5.19 16.11 -9.88
CA ILE A 290 -4.88 14.86 -9.17
C ILE A 290 -3.36 14.72 -9.09
N PHE A 291 -2.84 14.43 -7.88
CA PHE A 291 -1.51 13.89 -7.67
C PHE A 291 -1.63 12.43 -7.22
N MET A 292 -0.89 11.55 -7.86
CA MET A 292 -0.85 10.14 -7.47
C MET A 292 0.57 9.59 -7.52
N ALA A 293 0.93 8.79 -6.51
CA ALA A 293 2.22 8.14 -6.40
C ALA A 293 2.08 6.62 -6.57
N TYR A 294 2.93 6.03 -7.40
CA TYR A 294 3.02 4.56 -7.65
C TYR A 294 1.67 3.83 -7.67
N THR A 295 0.72 4.39 -8.38
CA THR A 295 -0.69 3.97 -8.37
C THR A 295 -0.99 2.84 -9.36
N PRO A 296 -1.63 1.74 -8.93
CA PRO A 296 -2.15 0.73 -9.85
C PRO A 296 -3.35 1.30 -10.60
N VAL A 297 -3.26 1.45 -11.91
CA VAL A 297 -4.35 1.91 -12.76
C VAL A 297 -4.94 0.81 -13.62
N PHE A 298 -4.29 -0.35 -13.63
CA PHE A 298 -4.73 -1.55 -14.32
C PHE A 298 -4.55 -2.78 -13.43
N ILE A 299 -5.57 -3.12 -12.67
CA ILE A 299 -5.57 -4.26 -11.75
C ILE A 299 -5.99 -5.52 -12.51
N ASP A 300 -5.01 -6.37 -12.81
CA ASP A 300 -5.21 -7.66 -13.47
C ASP A 300 -3.96 -8.55 -13.28
N PHE A 301 -4.10 -9.87 -13.47
CA PHE A 301 -2.99 -10.84 -13.46
C PHE A 301 -2.29 -10.91 -14.82
N ILE A 302 -1.95 -9.76 -15.40
CA ILE A 302 -1.26 -9.69 -16.69
C ILE A 302 0.21 -9.38 -16.47
N PRO A 303 1.13 -10.21 -17.02
CA PRO A 303 2.56 -9.95 -16.93
C PRO A 303 2.94 -8.64 -17.62
N SER A 304 3.91 -7.95 -17.03
CA SER A 304 4.61 -6.83 -17.66
C SER A 304 6.05 -6.80 -17.16
N PRO A 305 6.98 -6.10 -17.82
CA PRO A 305 8.37 -6.04 -17.39
C PRO A 305 8.53 -5.59 -15.94
N SER A 306 7.82 -4.53 -15.53
CA SER A 306 7.90 -4.01 -14.15
C SER A 306 7.35 -4.98 -13.12
N ARG A 307 6.24 -5.66 -13.42
CA ARG A 307 5.63 -6.67 -12.54
C ARG A 307 6.54 -7.88 -12.33
N LEU A 308 7.35 -8.23 -13.33
CA LEU A 308 8.34 -9.31 -13.21
C LEU A 308 9.55 -8.87 -12.38
N ILE A 309 10.04 -7.65 -12.59
CA ILE A 309 11.16 -7.09 -11.82
C ILE A 309 10.77 -6.94 -10.35
N SER A 310 9.52 -6.57 -10.05
CA SER A 310 9.02 -6.40 -8.69
C SER A 310 9.02 -7.71 -7.87
N LEU A 311 9.20 -8.88 -8.49
CA LEU A 311 9.40 -10.15 -7.76
C LEU A 311 10.66 -10.12 -6.88
N THR A 312 11.57 -9.18 -7.09
CA THR A 312 12.75 -8.96 -6.25
C THR A 312 12.48 -8.07 -5.04
N ASP A 313 11.30 -7.44 -4.96
CA ASP A 313 10.95 -6.52 -3.89
C ASP A 313 10.46 -7.27 -2.63
N THR A 314 11.06 -6.94 -1.50
CA THR A 314 10.72 -7.50 -0.18
C THR A 314 9.69 -6.71 0.58
N LEU A 315 9.42 -5.45 0.21
CA LEU A 315 8.42 -4.59 0.86
C LEU A 315 7.01 -4.90 0.38
N LEU A 316 6.87 -5.13 -0.92
CA LEU A 316 5.61 -5.53 -1.54
C LEU A 316 5.78 -6.89 -2.24
N PRO A 317 5.94 -7.99 -1.48
CA PRO A 317 6.07 -9.30 -2.08
C PRO A 317 4.86 -9.64 -2.93
N PHE A 318 5.08 -10.29 -4.06
CA PHE A 318 4.02 -10.63 -5.01
C PHE A 318 2.82 -11.33 -4.36
N GLY A 319 3.06 -12.25 -3.41
CA GLY A 319 1.97 -12.93 -2.71
C GLY A 319 1.09 -12.00 -1.87
N PHE A 320 1.65 -10.89 -1.33
CA PHE A 320 0.85 -9.86 -0.65
C PHE A 320 -0.04 -9.12 -1.63
N LEU A 321 0.53 -8.71 -2.76
CA LEU A 321 -0.21 -8.00 -3.80
C LEU A 321 -1.39 -8.82 -4.31
N VAL A 322 -1.18 -10.11 -4.60
CA VAL A 322 -2.24 -11.02 -5.06
C VAL A 322 -3.36 -11.15 -4.03
N ARG A 323 -3.02 -11.32 -2.75
CA ARG A 323 -4.02 -11.40 -1.68
C ARG A 323 -4.80 -10.11 -1.50
N CYS A 324 -4.12 -8.96 -1.59
CA CYS A 324 -4.79 -7.67 -1.55
C CYS A 324 -5.81 -7.53 -2.68
N MET A 325 -5.43 -7.87 -3.92
CA MET A 325 -6.33 -7.84 -5.07
C MET A 325 -7.52 -8.79 -4.88
N LYS A 326 -7.25 -10.03 -4.45
CA LYS A 326 -8.29 -11.03 -4.21
C LYS A 326 -9.30 -10.58 -3.14
N SER A 327 -8.81 -10.05 -2.02
CA SER A 327 -9.65 -9.52 -0.94
C SER A 327 -10.44 -8.29 -1.40
N TYR A 328 -9.81 -7.37 -2.16
CA TYR A 328 -10.46 -6.17 -2.64
C TYR A 328 -11.63 -6.47 -3.60
N VAL A 329 -11.49 -7.45 -4.49
CA VAL A 329 -12.59 -7.85 -5.38
C VAL A 329 -13.62 -8.79 -4.70
N GLY A 330 -13.42 -9.14 -3.43
CA GLY A 330 -14.36 -9.96 -2.66
C GLY A 330 -14.34 -11.45 -3.01
N ALA A 331 -13.30 -11.92 -3.69
CA ALA A 331 -13.19 -13.32 -4.12
C ALA A 331 -12.89 -14.30 -2.96
N ASP A 332 -12.55 -13.79 -1.76
CA ASP A 332 -12.34 -14.61 -0.56
C ASP A 332 -13.65 -15.00 0.14
N LYS A 333 -14.75 -14.31 -0.14
CA LYS A 333 -16.05 -14.65 0.45
C LYS A 333 -16.59 -15.90 -0.21
N LYS A 334 -16.65 -17.02 0.55
CA LYS A 334 -17.40 -18.21 0.13
C LYS A 334 -18.84 -17.77 -0.15
N PRO A 335 -19.48 -18.23 -1.27
CA PRO A 335 -20.88 -17.96 -1.49
C PRO A 335 -21.65 -18.49 -0.27
N THR A 336 -22.25 -17.60 0.49
CA THR A 336 -23.23 -17.95 1.51
C THR A 336 -24.35 -18.68 0.78
N LYS A 337 -24.54 -19.97 1.06
CA LYS A 337 -25.75 -20.64 0.65
C LYS A 337 -26.89 -19.86 1.29
N GLU A 338 -27.67 -19.20 0.48
CA GLU A 338 -28.93 -18.62 0.92
C GLU A 338 -29.77 -19.80 1.48
N ASN A 339 -29.89 -19.85 2.79
CA ASN A 339 -30.87 -20.69 3.43
C ASN A 339 -32.21 -20.03 3.17
N GLU A 340 -33.07 -20.75 2.48
CA GLU A 340 -34.47 -20.39 2.19
C GLU A 340 -35.36 -20.21 3.44
N ASN A 341 -34.78 -20.20 4.64
CA ASN A 341 -35.46 -19.92 5.89
C ASN A 341 -34.87 -18.67 6.53
N GLY A 342 -35.65 -17.60 6.48
CA GLY A 342 -35.32 -16.23 6.89
C GLY A 342 -35.06 -16.04 8.39
N GLU A 343 -34.06 -16.69 8.95
CA GLU A 343 -33.48 -16.35 10.24
C GLU A 343 -32.05 -15.84 10.02
N CYS A 344 -31.90 -14.54 10.31
CA CYS A 344 -30.64 -13.82 10.30
C CYS A 344 -29.69 -14.47 11.32
N ALA A 345 -28.80 -15.35 10.88
CA ALA A 345 -27.71 -15.84 11.71
C ALA A 345 -26.83 -14.63 12.09
N LYS A 346 -26.81 -14.29 13.37
CA LYS A 346 -25.86 -13.35 13.96
C LYS A 346 -24.46 -13.85 13.60
N SER A 347 -23.76 -13.13 12.76
CA SER A 347 -22.33 -13.35 12.55
C SER A 347 -21.66 -12.98 13.87
N ASP A 348 -21.03 -13.95 14.50
CA ASP A 348 -20.06 -13.70 15.56
C ASP A 348 -18.88 -12.95 14.95
N THR A 349 -19.03 -11.63 14.88
CA THR A 349 -17.90 -10.72 14.76
C THR A 349 -17.21 -10.75 16.11
N GLU A 350 -16.31 -11.71 16.32
CA GLU A 350 -15.29 -11.54 17.34
C GLU A 350 -14.51 -10.27 16.99
N SER A 351 -14.71 -9.26 17.83
CA SER A 351 -14.01 -8.00 17.81
C SER A 351 -12.51 -8.28 17.75
N PHE A 352 -11.81 -7.66 16.83
CA PHE A 352 -10.35 -7.54 16.88
C PHE A 352 -9.98 -7.06 18.29
N ALA A 353 -9.28 -7.91 19.05
CA ALA A 353 -8.71 -7.50 20.32
C ALA A 353 -7.70 -6.38 19.99
N GLU A 354 -7.97 -5.21 20.51
CA GLU A 354 -7.07 -4.06 20.41
C GLU A 354 -5.72 -4.47 21.00
N VAL A 355 -4.72 -4.62 20.13
CA VAL A 355 -3.33 -4.86 20.53
C VAL A 355 -2.87 -3.59 21.23
N SER A 356 -2.50 -3.67 22.50
CA SER A 356 -2.08 -2.47 23.20
C SER A 356 -0.80 -1.92 22.57
N GLU A 357 -0.74 -0.62 22.42
CA GLU A 357 0.39 0.09 21.84
C GLU A 357 1.71 -0.21 22.56
N SER A 358 1.66 -0.43 23.89
CA SER A 358 2.80 -0.82 24.71
C SER A 358 3.39 -2.19 24.34
N ASP A 359 2.58 -3.14 23.89
CA ASP A 359 3.05 -4.48 23.55
C ASP A 359 3.73 -4.51 22.16
N LEU A 360 3.23 -3.67 21.25
CA LEU A 360 3.84 -3.50 19.93
C LEU A 360 5.15 -2.70 20.03
N ILE A 361 5.21 -1.72 20.94
CA ILE A 361 6.43 -0.97 21.28
C ILE A 361 7.49 -1.89 21.91
N ALA A 362 7.11 -2.75 22.84
CA ALA A 362 8.01 -3.73 23.45
C ALA A 362 8.56 -4.71 22.39
N LEU A 363 7.75 -5.05 21.38
CA LEU A 363 8.14 -5.91 20.26
C LEU A 363 9.14 -5.23 19.32
N ALA A 364 8.93 -3.94 19.04
CA ALA A 364 9.78 -3.14 18.15
C ALA A 364 11.12 -2.74 18.80
N LEU A 365 11.16 -2.64 20.13
CA LEU A 365 12.32 -2.15 20.90
C LEU A 365 13.12 -3.27 21.58
N SER A 366 12.76 -4.53 21.50
CA SER A 366 13.45 -5.63 22.17
C SER A 366 14.49 -6.33 21.28
N PRO A 367 15.64 -5.72 21.06
CA PRO A 367 16.85 -6.43 20.73
C PRO A 367 17.86 -6.19 21.85
N ASN A 368 18.07 -7.18 22.68
CA ASN A 368 19.06 -7.27 23.77
C ASN A 368 18.62 -6.73 25.13
N GLY A 369 18.53 -7.68 26.06
CA GLY A 369 18.64 -7.36 27.47
C GLY A 369 19.98 -6.66 27.71
N ASP A 370 19.90 -5.46 28.18
CA ASP A 370 20.59 -4.84 29.30
C ASP A 370 20.37 -3.33 29.24
N GLY A 371 19.98 -2.80 30.37
CA GLY A 371 19.51 -1.46 30.54
C GLY A 371 20.46 -0.38 30.08
N ALA A 372 19.91 0.64 29.59
CA ALA A 372 20.20 2.03 29.87
C ALA A 372 19.61 2.94 28.79
N ASN A 373 18.93 3.97 29.23
CA ASN A 373 18.49 5.14 28.48
C ASN A 373 19.41 5.49 27.31
N GLY A 374 18.87 5.34 26.10
CA GLY A 374 19.55 5.81 24.91
C GLY A 374 18.58 5.87 23.77
N THR A 375 17.95 7.01 23.57
CA THR A 375 17.37 7.41 22.29
C THR A 375 18.43 7.19 21.21
N GLN A 376 18.39 6.06 20.52
CA GLN A 376 19.21 5.91 19.32
C GLN A 376 18.65 6.86 18.26
N LYS A 377 19.31 8.01 18.13
CA LYS A 377 19.21 8.83 16.93
C LYS A 377 19.44 7.92 15.73
N LEU A 378 18.44 7.80 14.87
CA LEU A 378 18.66 7.34 13.49
C LEU A 378 19.72 8.27 12.89
N VAL A 379 20.95 7.82 12.85
CA VAL A 379 22.06 8.58 12.26
C VAL A 379 21.84 8.51 10.76
N SER A 380 21.39 9.61 10.18
CA SER A 380 21.41 9.80 8.74
C SER A 380 22.88 9.77 8.30
N LEU A 381 23.26 8.71 7.60
CA LEU A 381 24.55 8.69 6.91
C LEU A 381 24.42 9.58 5.67
N PRO A 382 25.41 10.44 5.39
CA PRO A 382 25.40 11.20 4.16
C PRO A 382 25.45 10.23 2.98
N SER A 383 24.51 10.33 2.07
CA SER A 383 24.55 9.68 0.77
C SER A 383 24.96 10.75 -0.24
N ASP A 384 25.99 10.47 -1.01
CA ASP A 384 26.51 11.37 -2.05
C ASP A 384 25.69 11.32 -3.36
N SER A 385 24.61 10.54 -3.38
CA SER A 385 23.77 10.40 -4.56
C SER A 385 22.64 11.42 -4.55
N THR A 386 22.60 12.28 -5.53
CA THR A 386 21.45 13.14 -5.85
C THR A 386 20.39 12.34 -6.58
N LEU A 387 19.15 12.56 -6.21
CA LEU A 387 17.99 11.95 -6.85
C LEU A 387 17.77 12.59 -8.21
N ASN A 388 17.96 11.82 -9.29
CA ASN A 388 17.62 12.28 -10.62
C ASN A 388 16.15 11.93 -10.91
N SER A 389 15.30 12.95 -11.00
CA SER A 389 13.93 12.78 -11.50
C SER A 389 13.92 12.98 -13.01
N VAL A 390 13.26 12.09 -13.71
CA VAL A 390 13.09 12.17 -15.17
C VAL A 390 11.65 12.52 -15.48
N SER A 391 11.43 13.62 -16.16
CA SER A 391 10.09 14.00 -16.60
C SER A 391 9.65 13.16 -17.81
N LEU A 392 8.36 13.01 -18.03
CA LEU A 392 7.84 12.16 -19.11
C LEU A 392 8.28 12.62 -20.52
N THR A 393 8.68 13.88 -20.69
CA THR A 393 9.25 14.36 -21.95
C THR A 393 10.58 13.68 -22.27
N GLU A 394 11.30 13.20 -21.22
CA GLU A 394 12.59 12.52 -21.33
C GLU A 394 12.45 11.00 -21.30
N VAL A 395 11.30 10.45 -20.81
CA VAL A 395 11.05 9.00 -20.73
C VAL A 395 11.15 8.34 -22.11
N ASP A 396 10.67 9.01 -23.15
CA ASP A 396 10.84 8.54 -24.52
C ASP A 396 12.31 8.45 -24.95
N GLY A 397 13.18 9.24 -24.33
CA GLY A 397 14.63 9.21 -24.53
C GLY A 397 15.33 8.07 -23.78
N ILE A 398 14.90 7.76 -22.57
CA ILE A 398 15.49 6.69 -21.74
C ILE A 398 15.24 5.32 -22.36
N TYR A 399 14.02 5.06 -22.84
CA TYR A 399 13.73 3.83 -23.56
C TYR A 399 14.43 3.74 -24.94
N LYS A 400 14.96 4.85 -25.46
CA LYS A 400 15.73 4.88 -26.72
C LYS A 400 17.23 4.72 -26.52
N SER A 401 17.79 5.09 -25.37
CA SER A 401 19.23 5.11 -25.14
C SER A 401 19.83 3.77 -24.69
N ASN A 402 19.05 2.93 -24.05
CA ASN A 402 19.45 1.57 -23.75
C ASN A 402 18.90 0.64 -24.84
N SER A 403 19.59 0.58 -25.97
CA SER A 403 19.20 -0.20 -27.14
C SER A 403 19.26 -1.71 -26.92
N ILE A 404 18.39 -2.21 -26.05
CA ILE A 404 17.78 -3.50 -26.23
C ILE A 404 16.53 -3.20 -27.03
N GLU A 405 16.53 -3.44 -28.35
CA GLU A 405 15.32 -3.35 -29.16
C GLU A 405 14.25 -4.17 -28.45
N GLY A 406 13.21 -3.50 -27.95
CA GLY A 406 12.06 -4.15 -27.36
C GLY A 406 11.39 -5.05 -28.39
N PRO A 407 10.78 -6.16 -27.99
CA PRO A 407 10.18 -7.14 -28.89
C PRO A 407 9.14 -6.50 -29.79
N LYS A 408 9.27 -6.71 -31.10
CA LYS A 408 8.41 -6.14 -32.14
C LYS A 408 7.11 -6.92 -32.33
N THR A 409 7.05 -8.14 -31.81
CA THR A 409 5.90 -9.04 -31.91
C THR A 409 5.59 -9.67 -30.55
N GLN A 410 4.40 -10.23 -30.42
CA GLN A 410 3.98 -10.93 -29.19
C GLN A 410 4.84 -12.17 -28.89
N VAL A 411 5.34 -12.85 -29.93
CA VAL A 411 6.27 -13.97 -29.80
C VAL A 411 7.61 -13.48 -29.24
N GLU A 412 8.12 -12.35 -29.75
CA GLU A 412 9.37 -11.73 -29.27
C GLU A 412 9.24 -11.23 -27.82
N SER A 413 8.06 -10.76 -27.41
CA SER A 413 7.78 -10.39 -26.01
C SER A 413 7.89 -11.60 -25.08
N ARG A 414 7.33 -12.74 -25.49
CA ARG A 414 7.43 -14.01 -24.75
C ARG A 414 8.87 -14.49 -24.63
N GLU A 415 9.62 -14.46 -25.73
CA GLU A 415 11.02 -14.83 -25.72
C GLU A 415 11.87 -13.91 -24.85
N TYR A 416 11.62 -12.61 -24.89
CA TYR A 416 12.33 -11.63 -24.06
C TYR A 416 12.11 -11.91 -22.57
N VAL A 417 10.87 -12.07 -22.14
CA VAL A 417 10.52 -12.39 -20.76
C VAL A 417 11.10 -13.75 -20.35
N SER A 418 11.00 -14.77 -21.22
CA SER A 418 11.57 -16.09 -20.96
C SER A 418 13.10 -16.05 -20.85
N ARG A 419 13.80 -15.27 -21.69
CA ARG A 419 15.25 -15.07 -21.60
C ARG A 419 15.64 -14.37 -20.30
N PHE A 420 14.91 -13.33 -19.91
CA PHE A 420 15.11 -12.61 -18.66
C PHE A 420 14.96 -13.56 -17.46
N LEU A 421 13.87 -14.31 -17.37
CA LEU A 421 13.64 -15.26 -16.29
C LEU A 421 14.67 -16.40 -16.27
N ASN A 422 15.08 -16.92 -17.44
CA ASN A 422 16.11 -17.95 -17.54
C ASN A 422 17.49 -17.43 -17.11
N MET A 423 17.85 -16.19 -17.40
CA MET A 423 19.07 -15.56 -16.93
C MET A 423 19.15 -15.55 -15.39
N TYR A 424 18.06 -15.19 -14.72
CA TYR A 424 17.98 -15.21 -13.26
C TYR A 424 17.89 -16.62 -12.68
N ARG A 425 17.20 -17.54 -13.33
CA ARG A 425 17.13 -18.95 -12.95
C ARG A 425 18.49 -19.62 -12.98
N ASN A 426 19.28 -19.39 -14.02
CA ASN A 426 20.61 -19.99 -14.20
C ASN A 426 21.67 -19.36 -13.30
N SER A 427 21.52 -18.08 -12.91
CA SER A 427 22.43 -17.45 -11.93
C SER A 427 22.25 -18.00 -10.51
N GLY A 428 21.10 -18.61 -10.19
CA GLY A 428 20.82 -19.24 -8.89
C GLY A 428 21.27 -20.70 -8.76
N THR A 429 21.63 -21.36 -9.86
CA THR A 429 22.02 -22.78 -9.87
C THR A 429 23.52 -23.03 -9.74
N ALA A 430 24.35 -22.01 -9.49
CA ALA A 430 25.74 -22.23 -9.09
C ALA A 430 25.76 -22.98 -7.75
N SER A 431 25.84 -24.28 -7.87
CA SER A 431 25.99 -25.35 -6.91
C SER A 431 26.50 -24.95 -5.51
N ILE A 432 25.65 -25.08 -4.52
CA ILE A 432 26.08 -25.38 -3.15
C ILE A 432 25.74 -26.85 -2.90
N SER A 433 26.60 -27.73 -3.27
CA SER A 433 26.65 -29.08 -2.73
C SER A 433 27.25 -28.99 -1.33
N SER A 434 26.43 -29.02 -0.32
CA SER A 434 26.84 -29.28 1.05
C SER A 434 26.64 -30.76 1.34
N PRO A 435 27.58 -31.44 1.97
CA PRO A 435 27.47 -32.86 2.24
C PRO A 435 26.38 -33.12 3.27
N VAL A 436 25.50 -34.03 2.94
CA VAL A 436 24.53 -34.63 3.85
C VAL A 436 25.30 -35.48 4.84
N ALA A 437 25.29 -35.11 6.11
CA ALA A 437 25.65 -35.98 7.20
C ALA A 437 24.41 -36.77 7.61
N GLU A 438 24.36 -38.04 7.25
CA GLU A 438 23.51 -39.04 7.88
C GLU A 438 23.94 -39.22 9.34
N ASN A 439 23.01 -39.08 10.26
CA ASN A 439 23.07 -39.79 11.54
C ASN A 439 21.70 -39.87 12.20
N GLY A 440 21.17 -41.09 12.29
CA GLY A 440 20.98 -41.79 13.52
C GLY A 440 19.67 -41.49 14.23
N SER A 441 18.66 -42.33 13.97
CA SER A 441 17.46 -42.53 14.75
C SER A 441 17.76 -42.90 16.22
N VAL A 442 17.21 -42.19 17.19
CA VAL A 442 16.93 -42.71 18.53
C VAL A 442 15.51 -42.34 18.95
N SER A 443 14.67 -43.35 18.95
CA SER A 443 13.37 -43.40 19.58
C SER A 443 13.52 -43.30 21.11
N ARG A 444 12.78 -42.42 21.76
CA ARG A 444 12.38 -42.58 23.17
C ARG A 444 10.95 -42.10 23.40
N ASN A 445 10.08 -43.09 23.59
CA ASN A 445 8.81 -42.95 24.27
C ASN A 445 9.01 -42.48 25.71
N GLY A 446 8.20 -41.56 26.15
CA GLY A 446 8.09 -41.15 27.55
C GLY A 446 6.78 -40.42 27.79
N ASN A 447 5.73 -41.18 28.14
CA ASN A 447 4.52 -40.65 28.76
C ASN A 447 4.84 -39.99 30.09
N VAL A 448 4.44 -38.75 30.30
CA VAL A 448 4.09 -38.24 31.65
C VAL A 448 2.86 -37.36 31.54
N SER A 449 1.87 -37.78 32.30
CA SER A 449 0.57 -37.19 32.57
C SER A 449 0.63 -35.92 33.41
N GLY A 450 -0.24 -34.97 33.09
CA GLY A 450 -0.99 -34.17 34.06
C GLY A 450 -0.26 -33.05 34.79
N GLN A 451 -0.62 -31.79 34.56
CA GLN A 451 -1.27 -30.94 35.56
C GLN A 451 -1.32 -29.44 35.16
N SER A 452 -2.52 -28.91 35.42
CA SER A 452 -2.87 -27.56 35.86
C SER A 452 -2.56 -26.37 34.94
N ASP A 453 -3.65 -25.93 34.32
CA ASP A 453 -3.88 -24.56 33.87
C ASP A 453 -3.61 -23.54 34.98
N LYS A 454 -2.52 -22.80 34.86
CA LYS A 454 -2.41 -21.48 35.47
C LYS A 454 -2.13 -20.51 34.34
N SER A 455 -3.18 -19.83 33.90
CA SER A 455 -3.09 -18.67 33.02
C SER A 455 -2.34 -17.55 33.76
N TRP A 456 -1.13 -17.28 33.32
CA TRP A 456 -0.44 -16.05 33.68
C TRP A 456 -0.85 -14.99 32.68
N SER A 457 -1.80 -14.14 33.08
CA SER A 457 -2.06 -12.87 32.41
C SER A 457 -0.98 -11.87 32.85
N LEU A 458 0.15 -11.89 32.17
CA LEU A 458 1.06 -10.74 32.16
C LEU A 458 0.60 -9.91 30.96
N PHE A 459 0.12 -8.68 31.24
CA PHE A 459 -0.39 -7.74 30.23
C PHE A 459 -1.75 -8.12 29.61
N GLY A 460 -2.81 -8.25 30.33
CA GLY A 460 -4.21 -8.10 29.87
C GLY A 460 -4.67 -8.77 28.56
N TRP A 461 -3.84 -9.60 27.95
CA TRP A 461 -4.06 -10.25 26.67
C TRP A 461 -4.57 -11.67 26.86
N SER A 462 -5.82 -11.85 26.60
CA SER A 462 -6.34 -13.13 26.19
C SER A 462 -6.09 -13.27 24.68
N LEU A 463 -4.94 -13.80 24.31
CA LEU A 463 -4.76 -14.35 22.97
C LEU A 463 -5.81 -15.45 22.82
N GLY A 464 -6.92 -15.13 22.15
CA GLY A 464 -7.91 -16.10 21.75
C GLY A 464 -7.17 -17.26 21.09
N ARG A 465 -7.24 -18.43 21.69
CA ARG A 465 -6.75 -19.66 21.08
C ARG A 465 -7.60 -19.92 19.84
N ASN A 466 -7.16 -19.37 18.70
CA ASN A 466 -7.65 -19.87 17.43
C ASN A 466 -7.09 -21.29 17.30
N LYS A 467 -7.95 -22.32 17.52
CA LYS A 467 -7.58 -23.73 17.47
C LYS A 467 -7.12 -24.20 16.09
N ASP A 468 -7.16 -23.35 15.10
CA ASP A 468 -6.69 -23.56 13.73
C ASP A 468 -5.43 -22.79 13.40
N VAL A 469 -4.48 -22.69 14.33
CA VAL A 469 -3.12 -22.24 13.99
C VAL A 469 -2.54 -23.24 13.01
N ARG A 470 -2.76 -23.00 11.73
CA ARG A 470 -2.06 -23.70 10.66
C ARG A 470 -0.58 -23.36 10.86
N GLN A 471 0.18 -24.37 11.31
CA GLN A 471 1.61 -24.34 11.11
C GLN A 471 1.82 -23.84 9.67
N LEU A 472 2.74 -22.89 9.48
CA LEU A 472 3.27 -22.54 8.16
C LEU A 472 4.08 -23.74 7.63
N ASP A 473 3.53 -24.92 7.77
CA ASP A 473 4.06 -26.13 7.18
C ASP A 473 3.68 -26.11 5.71
N ILE A 474 4.71 -26.22 4.91
CA ILE A 474 4.78 -26.48 3.50
C ILE A 474 3.80 -27.60 3.11
N LYS A 475 2.50 -27.33 3.21
CA LYS A 475 1.50 -28.08 2.47
C LYS A 475 1.41 -27.37 1.14
N ASN A 476 1.72 -28.10 0.06
CA ASN A 476 1.60 -27.75 -1.34
C ASN A 476 0.29 -26.99 -1.65
N GLY A 477 0.17 -25.75 -1.17
CA GLY A 477 -0.83 -24.82 -1.61
C GLY A 477 -0.44 -24.42 -3.02
N SER A 478 -1.16 -24.90 -3.99
CA SER A 478 -1.02 -24.46 -5.37
C SER A 478 -1.33 -22.97 -5.43
N TRP A 479 -0.56 -22.18 -6.18
CA TRP A 479 -0.89 -20.79 -6.50
C TRP A 479 -2.26 -20.65 -7.19
N GLU A 480 -2.82 -21.74 -7.68
CA GLU A 480 -4.18 -21.81 -8.22
C GLU A 480 -5.25 -21.34 -7.23
N GLU A 481 -5.00 -21.49 -5.90
CA GLU A 481 -5.88 -20.95 -4.87
C GLU A 481 -5.88 -19.41 -4.81
N PHE A 482 -4.87 -18.77 -5.40
CA PHE A 482 -4.72 -17.31 -5.37
C PHE A 482 -5.25 -16.62 -6.63
N ILE A 483 -5.46 -17.35 -7.72
CA ILE A 483 -6.05 -16.78 -8.94
C ILE A 483 -7.53 -16.52 -8.69
N CYS A 484 -7.94 -15.30 -8.98
CA CYS A 484 -9.34 -14.93 -9.06
C CYS A 484 -9.58 -14.13 -10.33
N THR A 485 -10.81 -14.14 -10.81
CA THR A 485 -11.20 -13.25 -11.89
C THR A 485 -11.31 -11.82 -11.36
N ILE A 486 -10.48 -10.93 -11.86
CA ILE A 486 -10.63 -9.50 -11.59
C ILE A 486 -11.73 -8.95 -12.51
N PRO A 487 -12.78 -8.31 -11.96
CA PRO A 487 -13.79 -7.67 -12.78
C PRO A 487 -13.19 -6.60 -13.71
N LYS A 488 -13.56 -6.62 -14.99
CA LYS A 488 -13.18 -5.56 -15.94
C LYS A 488 -14.03 -4.31 -15.72
N ASP A 489 -13.90 -3.73 -14.54
CA ASP A 489 -14.61 -2.53 -14.12
C ASP A 489 -13.68 -1.33 -14.22
N LEU A 490 -14.13 -0.25 -14.85
CA LEU A 490 -13.37 0.99 -15.03
C LEU A 490 -13.06 1.71 -13.71
N PHE A 491 -13.77 1.42 -12.64
CA PHE A 491 -13.51 1.99 -11.32
C PHE A 491 -12.51 1.18 -10.49
N ILE A 492 -12.31 -0.11 -10.83
CA ILE A 492 -11.22 -0.93 -10.32
C ILE A 492 -9.95 -0.67 -11.14
N SER A 493 -10.10 -0.62 -12.45
CA SER A 493 -9.02 -0.44 -13.43
C SER A 493 -9.28 0.80 -14.30
N PRO A 494 -8.97 2.02 -13.82
CA PRO A 494 -9.20 3.27 -14.55
C PRO A 494 -8.63 3.31 -15.97
N TYR A 495 -7.60 2.52 -16.25
CA TYR A 495 -7.03 2.35 -17.59
C TYR A 495 -8.07 1.83 -18.61
N LEU A 496 -9.09 1.09 -18.17
CA LEU A 496 -10.15 0.51 -19.01
C LEU A 496 -11.30 1.49 -19.29
N ALA A 497 -11.29 2.67 -18.67
CA ALA A 497 -12.34 3.65 -18.90
C ALA A 497 -12.38 4.09 -20.37
N PRO A 498 -13.59 4.42 -20.91
CA PRO A 498 -13.75 4.94 -22.26
C PRO A 498 -12.91 6.21 -22.49
N ASP A 499 -12.40 6.37 -23.70
CA ASP A 499 -11.53 7.49 -24.07
C ASP A 499 -12.24 8.83 -23.90
N GLU A 500 -13.55 8.88 -24.16
CA GLU A 500 -14.39 10.07 -23.99
C GLU A 500 -14.44 10.49 -22.51
N MET A 501 -14.48 9.55 -21.58
CA MET A 501 -14.45 9.82 -20.15
C MET A 501 -13.05 10.23 -19.70
N LEU A 502 -12.04 9.52 -20.16
CA LEU A 502 -10.63 9.80 -19.85
C LEU A 502 -10.18 11.18 -20.33
N ALA A 503 -10.66 11.65 -21.49
CA ALA A 503 -10.37 12.99 -22.01
C ALA A 503 -10.79 14.13 -21.04
N HIS A 504 -11.70 13.86 -20.12
CA HIS A 504 -12.19 14.83 -19.14
C HIS A 504 -11.48 14.71 -17.75
N ILE A 505 -10.48 13.85 -17.61
CA ILE A 505 -9.66 13.81 -16.39
C ILE A 505 -8.93 15.15 -16.21
N PRO A 506 -8.96 15.74 -14.99
CA PRO A 506 -8.28 17.01 -14.71
C PRO A 506 -6.75 16.88 -14.84
N PRO A 507 -5.98 17.97 -14.79
CA PRO A 507 -4.53 17.92 -14.77
C PRO A 507 -4.01 16.87 -13.79
N LEU A 508 -3.16 15.96 -14.27
CA LEU A 508 -2.68 14.80 -13.52
C LEU A 508 -1.16 14.87 -13.35
N LYS A 509 -0.71 14.76 -12.12
CA LYS A 509 0.71 14.60 -11.75
C LYS A 509 0.90 13.21 -11.21
N MET A 510 1.71 12.42 -11.90
CA MET A 510 2.02 11.03 -11.56
C MET A 510 3.48 10.93 -11.12
N LEU A 511 3.71 10.19 -10.05
CA LEU A 511 5.03 9.83 -9.56
C LEU A 511 5.11 8.31 -9.46
N THR A 512 6.17 7.71 -9.96
CA THR A 512 6.41 6.28 -9.83
C THR A 512 7.89 6.00 -9.62
N VAL A 513 8.26 4.74 -9.40
CA VAL A 513 9.65 4.33 -9.16
C VAL A 513 10.04 3.19 -10.09
N GLU A 514 11.34 3.02 -10.36
CA GLU A 514 11.83 2.07 -11.38
C GLU A 514 11.51 0.61 -11.07
N PHE A 515 11.52 0.24 -9.78
CA PHE A 515 11.30 -1.16 -9.34
C PHE A 515 9.87 -1.37 -8.80
N ASP A 516 8.90 -0.66 -9.36
CA ASP A 516 7.51 -0.68 -8.94
C ASP A 516 6.68 -1.60 -9.84
N PRO A 517 5.83 -2.49 -9.32
CA PRO A 517 4.89 -3.26 -10.14
C PRO A 517 3.92 -2.36 -10.94
N CYS A 518 3.71 -1.11 -10.51
CA CYS A 518 2.83 -0.13 -11.15
C CYS A 518 3.56 0.80 -12.13
N LEU A 519 4.86 0.59 -12.43
CA LEU A 519 5.60 1.43 -13.36
C LEU A 519 4.99 1.36 -14.77
N ASP A 520 4.80 0.17 -15.30
CA ASP A 520 4.23 -0.02 -16.64
C ASP A 520 2.80 0.51 -16.72
N ASP A 521 2.03 0.34 -15.63
CA ASP A 521 0.70 0.93 -15.45
C ASP A 521 0.76 2.46 -15.64
N SER A 522 1.66 3.11 -14.92
CA SER A 522 1.85 4.55 -14.94
C SER A 522 2.27 5.06 -16.32
N VAL A 523 3.24 4.40 -16.96
CA VAL A 523 3.73 4.76 -18.30
C VAL A 523 2.63 4.62 -19.34
N MET A 524 1.91 3.50 -19.35
CA MET A 524 0.85 3.24 -20.31
C MET A 524 -0.33 4.19 -20.13
N PHE A 525 -0.70 4.46 -18.89
CA PHE A 525 -1.80 5.38 -18.60
C PHE A 525 -1.46 6.82 -18.97
N ALA A 526 -0.25 7.28 -18.63
CA ALA A 526 0.22 8.61 -19.02
C ALA A 526 0.26 8.79 -20.55
N ARG A 527 0.70 7.75 -21.30
CA ARG A 527 0.66 7.77 -22.78
C ARG A 527 -0.78 7.84 -23.30
N LYS A 528 -1.68 7.01 -22.77
CA LYS A 528 -3.10 7.01 -23.15
C LYS A 528 -3.72 8.40 -22.92
N LEU A 529 -3.57 8.95 -21.73
CA LEU A 529 -4.13 10.26 -21.42
C LEU A 529 -3.56 11.39 -22.27
N ARG A 530 -2.25 11.37 -22.54
CA ARG A 530 -1.63 12.38 -23.43
C ARG A 530 -2.15 12.29 -24.87
N SER A 531 -2.38 11.08 -25.39
CA SER A 531 -2.96 10.92 -26.72
C SER A 531 -4.39 11.48 -26.82
N LEU A 532 -5.08 11.60 -25.69
CA LEU A 532 -6.40 12.21 -25.55
C LEU A 532 -6.36 13.73 -25.27
N GLY A 533 -5.17 14.33 -25.20
CA GLY A 533 -4.99 15.77 -24.98
C GLY A 533 -4.93 16.20 -23.51
N ASN A 534 -4.92 15.27 -22.55
CA ASN A 534 -4.87 15.61 -21.11
C ASN A 534 -3.49 16.18 -20.72
N LYS A 535 -3.51 17.09 -19.72
CA LYS A 535 -2.29 17.64 -19.10
C LYS A 535 -1.73 16.62 -18.09
N VAL A 536 -0.75 15.84 -18.49
CA VAL A 536 -0.13 14.79 -17.66
C VAL A 536 1.36 15.02 -17.50
N THR A 537 1.85 14.97 -16.27
CA THR A 537 3.27 14.85 -15.92
C THR A 537 3.49 13.48 -15.29
N LEU A 538 4.55 12.78 -15.70
CA LEU A 538 5.01 11.56 -15.08
C LEU A 538 6.47 11.73 -14.67
N ASP A 539 6.75 11.59 -13.39
CA ASP A 539 8.09 11.55 -12.83
C ASP A 539 8.41 10.10 -12.44
N ILE A 540 9.58 9.61 -12.82
CA ILE A 540 10.07 8.27 -12.48
C ILE A 540 11.33 8.46 -11.64
N LEU A 541 11.30 7.98 -10.39
CA LEU A 541 12.42 8.08 -9.48
C LEU A 541 13.23 6.78 -9.47
N PRO A 542 14.57 6.87 -9.58
CA PRO A 542 15.42 5.70 -9.51
C PRO A 542 15.58 5.20 -8.06
N ASP A 543 16.00 3.96 -7.92
CA ASP A 543 16.54 3.36 -6.69
C ASP A 543 15.62 3.42 -5.45
N LEU A 544 14.33 3.68 -5.63
CA LEU A 544 13.34 3.72 -4.57
C LEU A 544 12.33 2.56 -4.71
N PRO A 545 11.81 2.01 -3.60
CA PRO A 545 10.78 0.99 -3.60
C PRO A 545 9.37 1.58 -3.67
N HIS A 546 8.38 0.75 -3.98
CA HIS A 546 6.97 1.06 -3.75
C HIS A 546 6.73 1.50 -2.30
N GLY A 547 5.91 2.51 -2.07
CA GLY A 547 5.63 3.02 -0.71
C GLY A 547 6.75 3.87 -0.09
N PHE A 548 7.72 4.34 -0.87
CA PHE A 548 8.89 5.08 -0.37
C PHE A 548 8.53 6.36 0.39
N LEU A 549 7.36 6.97 0.17
CA LEU A 549 6.93 8.20 0.86
C LEU A 549 6.97 8.05 2.38
N ASN A 550 6.78 6.85 2.90
CA ASN A 550 6.83 6.54 4.32
C ASN A 550 8.27 6.40 4.87
N PHE A 551 9.29 6.49 4.03
CA PHE A 551 10.70 6.35 4.44
C PHE A 551 11.49 7.66 4.44
N LEU A 552 10.81 8.81 4.42
CA LEU A 552 11.44 10.13 4.33
C LEU A 552 12.48 10.41 5.43
N HIS A 553 12.31 9.87 6.65
CA HIS A 553 13.28 10.04 7.74
C HIS A 553 14.42 9.00 7.71
N GLY A 554 14.27 7.94 6.93
CA GLY A 554 15.26 6.87 6.81
C GLY A 554 16.14 6.96 5.56
N SER A 555 15.78 7.81 4.60
CA SER A 555 16.47 7.94 3.32
C SER A 555 16.41 9.37 2.77
N LYS A 556 17.57 9.88 2.37
CA LYS A 556 17.67 11.17 1.70
C LYS A 556 16.91 11.17 0.37
N GLU A 557 17.04 10.10 -0.38
CA GLU A 557 16.38 9.92 -1.68
C GLU A 557 14.85 9.87 -1.53
N ALA A 558 14.36 9.23 -0.47
CA ALA A 558 12.93 9.24 -0.16
C ALA A 558 12.45 10.65 0.24
N MET A 559 13.24 11.40 1.01
CA MET A 559 12.93 12.80 1.35
C MET A 559 12.85 13.67 0.08
N GLU A 560 13.83 13.57 -0.83
CA GLU A 560 13.82 14.28 -2.10
C GLU A 560 12.58 13.94 -2.95
N GLY A 561 12.14 12.67 -2.90
CA GLY A 561 10.88 12.23 -3.54
C GLY A 561 9.64 12.85 -2.90
N VAL A 562 9.61 12.99 -1.56
CA VAL A 562 8.51 13.68 -0.86
C VAL A 562 8.50 15.18 -1.22
N GLU A 563 9.66 15.82 -1.32
CA GLU A 563 9.77 17.21 -1.75
C GLU A 563 9.35 17.41 -3.21
N LEU A 564 9.71 16.49 -4.11
CA LEU A 564 9.21 16.50 -5.49
C LEU A 564 7.70 16.38 -5.52
N SER A 565 7.13 15.46 -4.72
CA SER A 565 5.68 15.33 -4.58
C SER A 565 5.02 16.65 -4.16
N ALA A 566 5.57 17.31 -3.12
CA ALA A 566 5.09 18.60 -2.68
C ALA A 566 5.16 19.67 -3.79
N ARG A 567 6.23 19.70 -4.59
CA ARG A 567 6.35 20.61 -5.76
C ARG A 567 5.25 20.32 -6.80
N ARG A 568 4.98 19.05 -7.12
CA ARG A 568 3.92 18.67 -8.07
C ARG A 568 2.52 19.00 -7.57
N ILE A 569 2.28 18.82 -6.26
CA ILE A 569 1.04 19.24 -5.60
C ILE A 569 0.92 20.78 -5.65
N LYS A 570 2.00 21.50 -5.38
CA LYS A 570 2.05 22.96 -5.46
C LYS A 570 1.71 23.48 -6.87
N GLU A 571 2.24 22.85 -7.93
CA GLU A 571 1.90 23.16 -9.32
C GLU A 571 0.40 22.99 -9.62
N LEU A 572 -0.26 21.94 -9.07
CA LEU A 572 -1.69 21.72 -9.22
C LEU A 572 -2.51 22.78 -8.46
N LEU A 573 -2.02 23.22 -7.31
CA LEU A 573 -2.65 24.24 -6.48
C LEU A 573 -2.39 25.67 -6.99
N GLU A 574 -1.48 25.85 -7.95
CA GLU A 574 -1.04 27.17 -8.45
C GLU A 574 -0.52 28.07 -7.30
N LEU A 575 0.41 27.52 -6.50
CA LEU A 575 1.05 28.16 -5.35
C LEU A 575 2.46 28.65 -5.69
#